data_4dc0f7af9be2a6492f4153cc4a3c6a96
#
_entry.id   4dc0f7af9be2a6492f4153cc4a3c6a96
#
_cell.length_a   1.000
_cell.length_b   1.000
_cell.length_c   1.000
_cell.angle_alpha   90.00
_cell.angle_beta   90.00
_cell.angle_gamma   90.00
#
_symmetry.space_group_name_H-M   'P 1'
#
loop_
_entity.id
_entity.type
_entity.pdbx_description
1 polymer ?
#
loop_
_entity_poly.entity_id
_entity_poly.type
_entity_poly.pdbx_seq_one_letter_code
_entity_poly.pdbx_strand_id
1 'polypeptide(L)'
;GGKSWTFHLLMLSCIMIGVLAFSRLIFHFLYRAARFKWWHYVVWCLGEVLAVSFFFALYVTLFRLSDVPVPYFTALSQCIQINFLTLVYPYLISILFRIIINMKSDMEDASRVPEEALLKLYDEHHRLKLTIDPAAVVYVAADSNYINVHYLENGREKVFPVRNSMKSFEEAARRHGIVRCHRSFYVNPKHIRLLSRGKDGIIYTLFNVDEMGKVPVSKMYYDELARLL
;
A
#
# COMPACT_ATOMS: atom_id res chain seq x y z
N GLY A 1 -20.49 2.95 52.35
CA GLY A 1 -20.52 1.88 51.30
C GLY A 1 -19.71 2.18 50.07
N GLY A 2 -19.50 3.45 49.64
CA GLY A 2 -18.93 3.76 48.33
C GLY A 2 -17.40 3.53 48.20
N LYS A 3 -16.63 3.61 49.28
CA LYS A 3 -15.18 3.39 49.24
C LYS A 3 -14.79 1.91 49.04
N SER A 4 -15.61 0.98 49.49
CA SER A 4 -15.37 -0.45 49.34
C SER A 4 -15.51 -0.91 47.86
N TRP A 5 -16.48 -0.39 47.14
CA TRP A 5 -16.74 -0.76 45.76
C TRP A 5 -15.67 -0.28 44.76
N THR A 6 -15.23 0.97 44.90
CA THR A 6 -14.10 1.53 44.11
C THR A 6 -12.79 0.79 44.34
N PHE A 7 -12.52 0.37 45.54
CA PHE A 7 -11.34 -0.43 45.86
C PHE A 7 -11.35 -1.79 45.16
N HIS A 8 -12.50 -2.49 45.18
CA HIS A 8 -12.63 -3.78 44.52
C HIS A 8 -12.52 -3.66 42.96
N LEU A 9 -13.05 -2.59 42.39
CA LEU A 9 -12.88 -2.31 40.96
C LEU A 9 -11.42 -2.06 40.60
N LEU A 10 -10.69 -1.29 41.40
CA LEU A 10 -9.26 -1.06 41.19
C LEU A 10 -8.46 -2.36 41.29
N MET A 11 -8.74 -3.20 42.27
CA MET A 11 -8.05 -4.49 42.45
C MET A 11 -8.32 -5.44 41.27
N LEU A 12 -9.57 -5.53 40.79
CA LEU A 12 -9.91 -6.33 39.62
C LEU A 12 -9.20 -5.81 38.36
N SER A 13 -9.12 -4.48 38.20
CA SER A 13 -8.38 -3.86 37.08
C SER A 13 -6.89 -4.16 37.15
N CYS A 14 -6.29 -4.10 38.32
CA CYS A 14 -4.87 -4.46 38.55
C CYS A 14 -4.60 -5.94 38.23
N ILE A 15 -5.49 -6.84 38.64
CA ILE A 15 -5.39 -8.28 38.30
C ILE A 15 -5.43 -8.47 36.80
N MET A 16 -6.40 -7.84 36.11
CA MET A 16 -6.52 -7.93 34.65
C MET A 16 -5.25 -7.44 33.95
N ILE A 17 -4.78 -6.24 34.29
CA ILE A 17 -3.57 -5.65 33.70
C ILE A 17 -2.34 -6.54 33.98
N GLY A 18 -2.20 -7.01 35.21
CA GLY A 18 -1.08 -7.86 35.62
C GLY A 18 -1.03 -9.18 34.84
N VAL A 19 -2.16 -9.87 34.72
CA VAL A 19 -2.26 -11.13 33.97
C VAL A 19 -1.99 -10.91 32.48
N LEU A 20 -2.55 -9.87 31.89
CA LEU A 20 -2.33 -9.56 30.48
C LEU A 20 -0.88 -9.14 30.21
N ALA A 21 -0.28 -8.31 31.06
CA ALA A 21 1.13 -7.91 30.91
C ALA A 21 2.07 -9.11 31.01
N PHE A 22 1.86 -9.99 32.00
CA PHE A 22 2.64 -11.21 32.16
C PHE A 22 2.48 -12.16 30.96
N SER A 23 1.27 -12.34 30.47
CA SER A 23 0.97 -13.12 29.27
C SER A 23 1.70 -12.58 28.05
N ARG A 24 1.70 -11.26 27.84
CA ARG A 24 2.40 -10.61 26.72
C ARG A 24 3.91 -10.77 26.81
N LEU A 25 4.46 -10.74 28.01
CA LEU A 25 5.88 -11.00 28.24
C LEU A 25 6.25 -12.45 27.83
N ILE A 26 5.47 -13.43 28.27
CA ILE A 26 5.67 -14.84 27.90
C ILE A 26 5.53 -15.02 26.38
N PHE A 27 4.49 -14.44 25.79
CA PHE A 27 4.26 -14.52 24.34
C PHE A 27 5.42 -13.94 23.54
N HIS A 28 6.00 -12.82 23.99
CA HIS A 28 7.17 -12.20 23.35
C HIS A 28 8.39 -13.14 23.33
N PHE A 29 8.66 -13.85 24.42
CA PHE A 29 9.76 -14.82 24.48
C PHE A 29 9.49 -16.07 23.62
N LEU A 30 8.26 -16.58 23.64
CA LEU A 30 7.87 -17.74 22.85
C LEU A 30 7.84 -17.44 21.35
N TYR A 31 7.40 -16.25 20.97
CA TYR A 31 7.36 -15.81 19.56
C TYR A 31 8.75 -15.76 18.91
N ARG A 32 9.79 -15.45 19.71
CA ARG A 32 11.19 -15.50 19.25
C ARG A 32 11.73 -16.89 19.04
N ALA A 33 11.19 -17.86 19.78
CA ALA A 33 11.71 -19.26 19.79
C ALA A 33 11.01 -20.18 18.80
N ALA A 34 9.79 -19.88 18.36
CA ALA A 34 8.97 -20.79 17.55
C ALA A 34 8.30 -20.07 16.36
N ARG A 35 8.10 -20.81 15.24
CA ARG A 35 7.31 -20.31 14.08
C ARG A 35 5.83 -20.35 14.42
N PHE A 36 5.28 -19.25 14.88
CA PHE A 36 3.86 -19.13 15.21
C PHE A 36 3.01 -18.97 13.96
N LYS A 37 1.99 -19.83 13.83
CA LYS A 37 0.90 -19.66 12.85
C LYS A 37 -0.20 -18.81 13.49
N TRP A 38 -1.06 -18.19 12.69
CA TRP A 38 -2.14 -17.32 13.16
C TRP A 38 -3.09 -17.95 14.18
N TRP A 39 -3.37 -19.24 14.06
CA TRP A 39 -4.26 -19.97 14.98
C TRP A 39 -3.67 -20.15 16.39
N HIS A 40 -2.34 -20.18 16.55
CA HIS A 40 -1.69 -20.19 17.87
C HIS A 40 -2.01 -18.90 18.64
N TYR A 41 -2.11 -17.78 17.92
CA TYR A 41 -2.52 -16.52 18.52
C TYR A 41 -3.95 -16.56 19.06
N VAL A 42 -4.87 -17.18 18.33
CA VAL A 42 -6.26 -17.36 18.78
C VAL A 42 -6.33 -18.23 20.03
N VAL A 43 -5.62 -19.37 20.04
CA VAL A 43 -5.54 -20.23 21.24
C VAL A 43 -4.92 -19.49 22.43
N TRP A 44 -3.91 -18.66 22.18
CA TRP A 44 -3.29 -17.83 23.21
C TRP A 44 -4.29 -16.84 23.83
N CYS A 45 -5.05 -16.14 23.00
CA CYS A 45 -6.09 -15.20 23.46
C CYS A 45 -7.19 -15.89 24.29
N LEU A 46 -7.59 -17.10 23.89
CA LEU A 46 -8.53 -17.90 24.70
C LEU A 46 -7.92 -18.27 26.06
N GLY A 47 -6.65 -18.63 26.08
CA GLY A 47 -5.89 -18.87 27.33
C GLY A 47 -5.85 -17.63 28.24
N GLU A 48 -5.67 -16.45 27.68
CA GLU A 48 -5.71 -15.18 28.43
C GLU A 48 -7.07 -14.93 29.08
N VAL A 49 -8.17 -15.17 28.34
CA VAL A 49 -9.54 -15.04 28.89
C VAL A 49 -9.74 -15.99 30.06
N LEU A 50 -9.32 -17.25 29.92
CA LEU A 50 -9.44 -18.25 30.99
C LEU A 50 -8.59 -17.86 32.21
N ALA A 51 -7.34 -17.40 32.03
CA ALA A 51 -6.47 -16.99 33.12
C ALA A 51 -7.04 -15.79 33.88
N VAL A 52 -7.49 -14.74 33.18
CA VAL A 52 -8.12 -13.57 33.83
C VAL A 52 -9.39 -14.00 34.59
N SER A 53 -10.22 -14.85 34.00
CA SER A 53 -11.44 -15.33 34.64
C SER A 53 -11.18 -16.17 35.89
N PHE A 54 -10.12 -16.99 35.85
CA PHE A 54 -9.70 -17.76 37.02
C PHE A 54 -9.34 -16.86 38.20
N PHE A 55 -8.49 -15.87 37.98
CA PHE A 55 -8.10 -14.93 39.03
C PHE A 55 -9.27 -14.04 39.50
N PHE A 56 -10.17 -13.65 38.61
CA PHE A 56 -11.36 -12.90 38.97
C PHE A 56 -12.30 -13.74 39.85
N ALA A 57 -12.58 -14.97 39.47
CA ALA A 57 -13.43 -15.88 40.25
C ALA A 57 -12.81 -16.15 41.63
N LEU A 58 -11.50 -16.33 41.71
CA LEU A 58 -10.79 -16.51 42.97
C LEU A 58 -10.93 -15.27 43.88
N TYR A 59 -10.73 -14.06 43.28
CA TYR A 59 -10.89 -12.82 44.02
C TYR A 59 -12.31 -12.61 44.55
N VAL A 60 -13.33 -12.79 43.68
CA VAL A 60 -14.74 -12.64 44.04
C VAL A 60 -15.15 -13.60 45.15
N THR A 61 -14.67 -14.85 45.09
CA THR A 61 -14.98 -15.87 46.11
C THR A 61 -14.27 -15.62 47.43
N LEU A 62 -12.98 -15.21 47.42
CA LEU A 62 -12.21 -14.94 48.62
C LEU A 62 -12.72 -13.72 49.38
N PHE A 63 -13.05 -12.65 48.67
CA PHE A 63 -13.51 -11.39 49.29
C PHE A 63 -15.05 -11.31 49.47
N ARG A 64 -15.78 -12.40 49.14
CA ARG A 64 -17.23 -12.49 49.27
C ARG A 64 -17.92 -11.23 48.71
N LEU A 65 -17.59 -10.84 47.48
CA LEU A 65 -18.20 -9.66 46.86
C LEU A 65 -19.67 -9.83 46.57
N SER A 66 -20.17 -11.04 46.58
CA SER A 66 -21.62 -11.36 46.43
C SER A 66 -22.26 -11.47 47.78
N ASP A 67 -23.45 -10.89 47.92
CA ASP A 67 -24.26 -10.97 49.16
C ASP A 67 -24.70 -12.41 49.49
N VAL A 68 -24.73 -13.26 48.48
CA VAL A 68 -24.99 -14.70 48.58
C VAL A 68 -23.71 -15.49 48.33
N PRO A 69 -23.35 -16.49 49.16
CA PRO A 69 -22.19 -17.32 48.91
C PRO A 69 -22.36 -18.12 47.59
N VAL A 70 -21.60 -17.72 46.60
CA VAL A 70 -21.61 -18.38 45.26
C VAL A 70 -20.51 -19.40 45.23
N PRO A 71 -20.76 -20.66 44.81
CA PRO A 71 -19.73 -21.64 44.59
C PRO A 71 -18.72 -21.18 43.56
N TYR A 72 -17.44 -21.51 43.78
CA TYR A 72 -16.36 -21.08 42.89
C TYR A 72 -16.60 -21.35 41.40
N PHE A 73 -17.10 -22.54 41.05
CA PHE A 73 -17.39 -22.90 39.65
C PHE A 73 -18.48 -22.05 39.00
N THR A 74 -19.47 -21.62 39.78
CA THR A 74 -20.52 -20.72 39.30
C THR A 74 -19.98 -19.32 39.06
N ALA A 75 -19.14 -18.82 40.00
CA ALA A 75 -18.45 -17.55 39.87
C ALA A 75 -17.50 -17.57 38.66
N LEU A 76 -16.76 -18.66 38.46
CA LEU A 76 -15.87 -18.87 37.30
C LEU A 76 -16.63 -18.80 35.97
N SER A 77 -17.75 -19.50 35.86
CA SER A 77 -18.58 -19.49 34.65
C SER A 77 -19.07 -18.09 34.30
N GLN A 78 -19.53 -17.32 35.28
CA GLN A 78 -19.96 -15.95 35.11
C GLN A 78 -18.80 -15.03 34.70
N CYS A 79 -17.64 -15.16 35.36
CA CYS A 79 -16.43 -14.42 35.01
C CYS A 79 -15.95 -14.71 33.57
N ILE A 80 -16.01 -15.97 33.13
CA ILE A 80 -15.66 -16.34 31.76
C ILE A 80 -16.57 -15.63 30.75
N GLN A 81 -17.88 -15.62 30.98
CA GLN A 81 -18.83 -14.96 30.06
C GLN A 81 -18.56 -13.45 29.96
N ILE A 82 -18.38 -12.78 31.10
CA ILE A 82 -18.13 -11.33 31.14
C ILE A 82 -16.78 -10.99 30.49
N ASN A 83 -15.72 -11.70 30.88
CA ASN A 83 -14.37 -11.44 30.37
C ASN A 83 -14.23 -11.79 28.89
N PHE A 84 -14.90 -12.85 28.42
CA PHE A 84 -14.95 -13.19 27.00
C PHE A 84 -15.51 -12.04 26.19
N LEU A 85 -16.67 -11.51 26.60
CA LEU A 85 -17.32 -10.39 25.92
C LEU A 85 -16.42 -9.14 25.94
N THR A 86 -15.80 -8.83 27.09
CA THR A 86 -14.98 -7.64 27.28
C THR A 86 -13.67 -7.72 26.47
N LEU A 87 -13.01 -8.88 26.39
CA LEU A 87 -11.71 -9.03 25.75
C LEU A 87 -11.81 -9.27 24.24
N VAL A 88 -12.94 -9.77 23.72
CA VAL A 88 -13.15 -9.99 22.28
C VAL A 88 -13.04 -8.67 21.50
N TYR A 89 -13.61 -7.56 22.00
CA TYR A 89 -13.59 -6.29 21.31
C TYR A 89 -12.18 -5.74 21.01
N PRO A 90 -11.26 -5.61 21.95
CA PRO A 90 -9.90 -5.09 21.67
C PRO A 90 -9.12 -6.04 20.75
N TYR A 91 -9.37 -7.34 20.80
CA TYR A 91 -8.74 -8.28 19.87
C TYR A 91 -9.25 -8.11 18.44
N LEU A 92 -10.57 -7.96 18.26
CA LEU A 92 -11.16 -7.68 16.94
C LEU A 92 -10.62 -6.37 16.35
N ILE A 93 -10.55 -5.31 17.15
CA ILE A 93 -10.01 -4.02 16.73
C ILE A 93 -8.53 -4.17 16.31
N SER A 94 -7.74 -4.91 17.07
CA SER A 94 -6.33 -5.15 16.75
C SER A 94 -6.14 -5.95 15.47
N ILE A 95 -7.00 -6.94 15.20
CA ILE A 95 -6.99 -7.73 13.96
C ILE A 95 -7.38 -6.85 12.78
N LEU A 96 -8.47 -6.08 12.89
CA LEU A 96 -8.91 -5.15 11.85
C LEU A 96 -7.83 -4.12 11.51
N PHE A 97 -7.20 -3.56 12.52
CA PHE A 97 -6.11 -2.60 12.33
C PHE A 97 -4.92 -3.20 11.57
N ARG A 98 -4.52 -4.46 11.89
CA ARG A 98 -3.49 -5.18 11.14
C ARG A 98 -3.89 -5.44 9.69
N ILE A 99 -5.14 -5.83 9.44
CA ILE A 99 -5.64 -6.05 8.09
C ILE A 99 -5.55 -4.76 7.27
N ILE A 100 -5.99 -3.63 7.84
CA ILE A 100 -5.95 -2.32 7.18
C ILE A 100 -4.52 -1.90 6.85
N ILE A 101 -3.57 -2.07 7.79
CA ILE A 101 -2.16 -1.74 7.56
C ILE A 101 -1.57 -2.61 6.44
N ASN A 102 -1.82 -3.93 6.47
CA ASN A 102 -1.31 -4.84 5.45
C ASN A 102 -1.90 -4.51 4.07
N MET A 103 -3.20 -4.26 3.98
CA MET A 103 -3.84 -3.85 2.72
C MET A 103 -3.24 -2.55 2.17
N LYS A 104 -2.94 -1.58 3.05
CA LYS A 104 -2.29 -0.34 2.64
C LYS A 104 -0.87 -0.59 2.10
N SER A 105 -0.08 -1.42 2.79
CA SER A 105 1.26 -1.83 2.34
C SER A 105 1.22 -2.55 1.00
N ASP A 106 0.30 -3.50 0.83
CA ASP A 106 0.13 -4.25 -0.41
C ASP A 106 -0.28 -3.33 -1.58
N MET A 107 -1.12 -2.32 -1.33
CA MET A 107 -1.49 -1.31 -2.34
C MET A 107 -0.31 -0.40 -2.71
N GLU A 108 0.50 0.00 -1.73
CA GLU A 108 1.72 0.80 -1.97
C GLU A 108 2.76 -0.01 -2.76
N ASP A 109 2.95 -1.29 -2.44
CA ASP A 109 3.89 -2.17 -3.14
C ASP A 109 3.39 -2.53 -4.55
N ALA A 110 2.09 -2.72 -4.74
CA ALA A 110 1.49 -2.92 -6.07
C ALA A 110 1.57 -1.66 -6.95
N SER A 111 1.65 -0.48 -6.34
CA SER A 111 1.79 0.80 -7.05
C SER A 111 3.25 1.13 -7.39
N ARG A 112 4.22 0.42 -6.83
CA ARG A 112 5.63 0.59 -7.14
C ARG A 112 5.95 -0.08 -8.46
N VAL A 113 6.22 0.72 -9.49
CA VAL A 113 6.79 0.22 -10.75
C VAL A 113 8.15 -0.40 -10.44
N PRO A 114 8.39 -1.68 -10.79
CA PRO A 114 9.69 -2.29 -10.56
C PRO A 114 10.80 -1.41 -11.16
N GLU A 115 11.92 -1.27 -10.47
CA GLU A 115 13.02 -0.41 -10.91
C GLU A 115 13.54 -0.77 -12.32
N GLU A 116 13.41 -2.03 -12.70
CA GLU A 116 13.75 -2.54 -14.04
C GLU A 116 12.76 -2.09 -15.12
N ALA A 117 11.52 -1.77 -14.74
CA ALA A 117 10.49 -1.29 -15.65
C ALA A 117 10.52 0.23 -15.84
N LEU A 118 11.35 0.96 -15.07
CA LEU A 118 11.48 2.40 -15.20
C LEU A 118 12.33 2.79 -16.43
N LEU A 119 11.87 3.80 -17.15
CA LEU A 119 12.62 4.42 -18.23
C LEU A 119 13.74 5.28 -17.63
N LYS A 120 14.99 4.85 -17.87
CA LYS A 120 16.20 5.55 -17.44
C LYS A 120 16.82 6.28 -18.63
N LEU A 121 16.95 7.60 -18.52
CA LEU A 121 17.50 8.46 -19.55
C LEU A 121 18.86 9.01 -19.13
N TYR A 122 19.83 8.86 -20.02
CA TYR A 122 21.20 9.27 -19.81
C TYR A 122 21.57 10.43 -20.76
N ASP A 123 22.47 11.29 -20.32
CA ASP A 123 23.04 12.33 -21.18
C ASP A 123 24.11 11.76 -22.14
N GLU A 124 24.68 12.62 -23.00
CA GLU A 124 25.76 12.25 -23.94
C GLU A 124 27.03 11.73 -23.25
N HIS A 125 27.18 11.96 -21.94
CA HIS A 125 28.29 11.48 -21.10
C HIS A 125 27.92 10.24 -20.27
N HIS A 126 26.81 9.54 -20.61
CA HIS A 126 26.29 8.39 -19.87
C HIS A 126 25.94 8.66 -18.40
N ARG A 127 25.64 9.91 -18.03
CA ARG A 127 25.15 10.26 -16.69
C ARG A 127 23.64 10.20 -16.66
N LEU A 128 23.10 9.49 -15.67
CA LEU A 128 21.65 9.38 -15.46
C LEU A 128 21.07 10.77 -15.16
N LYS A 129 20.05 11.19 -15.94
CA LYS A 129 19.38 12.48 -15.81
C LYS A 129 17.94 12.37 -15.38
N LEU A 130 17.24 11.34 -15.85
CA LEU A 130 15.82 11.14 -15.53
C LEU A 130 15.56 9.65 -15.35
N THR A 131 14.83 9.32 -14.30
CA THR A 131 14.20 8.01 -14.10
C THR A 131 12.72 8.24 -13.95
N ILE A 132 11.90 7.66 -14.82
CA ILE A 132 10.47 7.92 -14.88
C ILE A 132 9.71 6.65 -15.25
N ASP A 133 8.46 6.54 -14.77
CA ASP A 133 7.53 5.52 -15.23
C ASP A 133 7.24 5.73 -16.73
N PRO A 134 7.52 4.74 -17.60
CA PRO A 134 7.17 4.83 -19.01
C PRO A 134 5.70 5.15 -19.27
N ALA A 135 4.81 4.73 -18.36
CA ALA A 135 3.39 5.02 -18.47
C ALA A 135 3.07 6.52 -18.27
N ALA A 136 3.93 7.27 -17.60
CA ALA A 136 3.76 8.72 -17.44
C ALA A 136 4.23 9.50 -18.68
N VAL A 137 5.09 8.91 -19.53
CA VAL A 137 5.61 9.58 -20.73
C VAL A 137 4.55 9.62 -21.81
N VAL A 138 4.28 10.80 -22.36
CA VAL A 138 3.29 10.99 -23.44
C VAL A 138 3.97 11.05 -24.80
N TYR A 139 4.97 11.90 -24.95
CA TYR A 139 5.78 11.95 -26.17
C TYR A 139 7.18 12.52 -25.87
N VAL A 140 8.10 12.30 -26.81
CA VAL A 140 9.46 12.85 -26.77
C VAL A 140 9.72 13.60 -28.06
N ALA A 141 10.20 14.84 -27.95
CA ALA A 141 10.49 15.72 -29.07
C ALA A 141 11.98 16.01 -29.17
N ALA A 142 12.52 16.03 -30.38
CA ALA A 142 13.86 16.54 -30.62
C ALA A 142 13.85 18.05 -30.69
N ASP A 143 14.78 18.70 -29.98
CA ASP A 143 15.04 20.13 -30.04
C ASP A 143 16.55 20.35 -30.05
N SER A 144 17.07 20.64 -31.22
CA SER A 144 18.52 20.84 -31.43
C SER A 144 19.35 19.67 -30.92
N ASN A 145 20.13 19.86 -29.85
CA ASN A 145 20.97 18.85 -29.21
C ASN A 145 20.29 18.19 -27.99
N TYR A 146 19.00 18.47 -27.76
CA TYR A 146 18.22 17.94 -26.65
C TYR A 146 17.06 17.09 -27.13
N ILE A 147 16.67 16.16 -26.30
CA ILE A 147 15.38 15.51 -26.36
C ILE A 147 14.54 16.03 -25.21
N ASN A 148 13.37 16.56 -25.52
CA ASN A 148 12.41 17.04 -24.53
C ASN A 148 11.41 15.92 -24.23
N VAL A 149 11.42 15.41 -23.00
CA VAL A 149 10.51 14.38 -22.55
C VAL A 149 9.29 15.05 -21.95
N HIS A 150 8.13 14.87 -22.64
CA HIS A 150 6.84 15.37 -22.19
C HIS A 150 6.12 14.27 -21.43
N TYR A 151 5.81 14.52 -20.16
CA TYR A 151 5.21 13.53 -19.27
C TYR A 151 4.15 14.15 -18.36
N LEU A 152 3.32 13.29 -17.79
CA LEU A 152 2.29 13.67 -16.84
C LEU A 152 2.76 13.46 -15.40
N GLU A 153 2.67 14.51 -14.59
CA GLU A 153 2.86 14.43 -13.15
C GLU A 153 1.65 15.06 -12.46
N ASN A 154 0.93 14.27 -11.68
CA ASN A 154 -0.32 14.69 -11.03
C ASN A 154 -1.35 15.27 -12.01
N GLY A 155 -1.45 14.67 -13.21
CA GLY A 155 -2.39 15.09 -14.26
C GLY A 155 -1.99 16.34 -15.02
N ARG A 156 -0.81 16.92 -14.77
CA ARG A 156 -0.30 18.12 -15.46
C ARG A 156 0.89 17.76 -16.34
N GLU A 157 0.98 18.43 -17.50
CA GLU A 157 2.14 18.29 -18.36
C GLU A 157 3.39 18.87 -17.71
N LYS A 158 4.48 18.11 -17.77
CA LYS A 158 5.83 18.56 -17.47
C LYS A 158 6.76 18.18 -18.59
N VAL A 159 7.81 18.99 -18.77
CA VAL A 159 8.83 18.80 -19.80
C VAL A 159 10.19 18.72 -19.13
N PHE A 160 10.94 17.65 -19.44
CA PHE A 160 12.30 17.50 -18.96
C PHE A 160 13.28 17.40 -20.15
N PRO A 161 14.20 18.36 -20.30
CA PRO A 161 15.21 18.34 -21.37
C PRO A 161 16.39 17.43 -20.97
N VAL A 162 16.78 16.53 -21.88
CA VAL A 162 17.95 15.68 -21.75
C VAL A 162 18.86 15.93 -22.95
N ARG A 163 20.11 16.26 -22.73
CA ARG A 163 21.07 16.40 -23.82
C ARG A 163 21.46 15.03 -24.37
N ASN A 164 20.76 14.65 -25.42
CA ASN A 164 20.93 13.36 -26.08
C ASN A 164 20.33 13.39 -27.48
N SER A 165 20.61 12.37 -28.29
CA SER A 165 20.07 12.24 -29.63
C SER A 165 18.87 11.30 -29.69
N MET A 166 17.98 11.50 -30.67
CA MET A 166 16.86 10.59 -30.94
C MET A 166 17.30 9.16 -31.26
N LYS A 167 18.50 9.00 -31.86
CA LYS A 167 19.08 7.69 -32.15
C LYS A 167 19.47 6.95 -30.88
N SER A 168 20.04 7.67 -29.92
CA SER A 168 20.42 7.10 -28.61
C SER A 168 19.20 6.73 -27.76
N PHE A 169 18.09 7.46 -27.91
CA PHE A 169 16.84 7.18 -27.22
C PHE A 169 16.09 5.96 -27.78
N GLU A 170 16.34 5.56 -29.02
CA GLU A 170 15.59 4.53 -29.77
C GLU A 170 15.52 3.19 -29.03
N GLU A 171 16.62 2.73 -28.47
CA GLU A 171 16.64 1.45 -27.74
C GLU A 171 15.82 1.50 -26.45
N ALA A 172 15.94 2.59 -25.70
CA ALA A 172 15.14 2.83 -24.51
C ALA A 172 13.64 2.93 -24.83
N ALA A 173 13.30 3.68 -25.86
CA ALA A 173 11.92 3.79 -26.36
C ALA A 173 11.30 2.43 -26.70
N ARG A 174 12.01 1.62 -27.48
CA ARG A 174 11.55 0.30 -27.91
C ARG A 174 11.29 -0.66 -26.73
N ARG A 175 12.18 -0.67 -25.74
CA ARG A 175 12.02 -1.52 -24.55
C ARG A 175 10.75 -1.19 -23.76
N HIS A 176 10.31 0.06 -23.81
CA HIS A 176 9.16 0.53 -23.03
C HIS A 176 7.90 0.79 -23.87
N GLY A 177 7.89 0.35 -25.13
CA GLY A 177 6.72 0.47 -26.01
C GLY A 177 6.42 1.91 -26.46
N ILE A 178 7.42 2.79 -26.41
CA ILE A 178 7.35 4.15 -26.96
C ILE A 178 7.79 4.08 -28.42
N VAL A 179 6.95 4.52 -29.35
CA VAL A 179 7.11 4.28 -30.80
C VAL A 179 7.51 5.56 -31.52
N ARG A 180 8.33 5.40 -32.54
CA ARG A 180 8.71 6.51 -33.39
C ARG A 180 7.55 6.85 -34.34
N CYS A 181 7.12 8.10 -34.39
CA CYS A 181 6.06 8.56 -35.30
C CYS A 181 6.55 9.59 -36.31
N HIS A 182 7.70 10.20 -36.05
CA HIS A 182 8.32 11.19 -36.93
C HIS A 182 9.84 11.19 -36.75
N ARG A 183 10.60 11.77 -37.68
CA ARG A 183 12.05 11.90 -37.53
C ARG A 183 12.46 12.59 -36.23
N SER A 184 11.63 13.49 -35.69
CA SER A 184 11.87 14.30 -34.50
C SER A 184 10.94 13.95 -33.32
N PHE A 185 10.11 12.89 -33.42
CA PHE A 185 9.14 12.56 -32.37
C PHE A 185 9.02 11.06 -32.13
N TYR A 186 8.92 10.70 -30.84
CA TYR A 186 8.41 9.43 -30.33
C TYR A 186 7.13 9.68 -29.55
N VAL A 187 6.18 8.77 -29.59
CA VAL A 187 4.90 8.85 -28.86
C VAL A 187 4.64 7.56 -28.09
N ASN A 188 3.97 7.69 -26.97
CA ASN A 188 3.46 6.54 -26.25
C ASN A 188 2.02 6.25 -26.74
N PRO A 189 1.77 5.10 -27.40
CA PRO A 189 0.46 4.77 -27.93
C PRO A 189 -0.67 4.82 -26.89
N LYS A 190 -0.36 4.49 -25.63
CA LYS A 190 -1.34 4.48 -24.53
C LYS A 190 -1.98 5.84 -24.25
N HIS A 191 -1.32 6.93 -24.61
CA HIS A 191 -1.82 8.29 -24.43
C HIS A 191 -2.49 8.86 -25.67
N ILE A 192 -2.46 8.16 -26.80
CA ILE A 192 -3.08 8.62 -28.04
C ILE A 192 -4.60 8.41 -27.97
N ARG A 193 -5.36 9.48 -28.15
CA ARG A 193 -6.82 9.43 -28.26
C ARG A 193 -7.27 9.08 -29.68
N LEU A 194 -6.66 9.72 -30.67
CA LEU A 194 -6.95 9.48 -32.09
C LEU A 194 -5.87 10.07 -33.01
N LEU A 195 -5.85 9.60 -34.25
CA LEU A 195 -5.07 10.18 -35.31
C LEU A 195 -6.02 11.05 -36.19
N SER A 196 -5.66 12.31 -36.41
CA SER A 196 -6.47 13.25 -37.17
C SER A 196 -5.67 13.82 -38.32
N ARG A 197 -6.29 13.92 -39.50
CA ARG A 197 -5.69 14.58 -40.66
C ARG A 197 -5.96 16.08 -40.60
N GLY A 198 -4.89 16.89 -40.58
CA GLY A 198 -4.98 18.34 -40.61
C GLY A 198 -5.40 18.85 -42.02
N LYS A 199 -5.75 20.13 -42.08
CA LYS A 199 -6.07 20.85 -43.33
C LYS A 199 -4.87 20.93 -44.28
N ASP A 200 -3.67 20.85 -43.74
CA ASP A 200 -2.38 20.77 -44.44
C ASP A 200 -2.05 19.39 -45.02
N GLY A 201 -2.94 18.41 -44.81
CA GLY A 201 -2.78 17.03 -45.27
C GLY A 201 -1.87 16.18 -44.38
N ILE A 202 -1.29 16.77 -43.31
CA ILE A 202 -0.43 16.09 -42.33
C ILE A 202 -1.31 15.34 -41.33
N ILE A 203 -0.87 14.15 -40.91
CA ILE A 203 -1.55 13.39 -39.86
C ILE A 203 -0.93 13.79 -38.52
N TYR A 204 -1.78 14.05 -37.53
CA TYR A 204 -1.37 14.41 -36.17
C TYR A 204 -1.93 13.41 -35.17
N THR A 205 -1.16 13.15 -34.13
CA THR A 205 -1.65 12.49 -32.91
C THR A 205 -2.36 13.51 -32.04
N LEU A 206 -3.53 13.15 -31.51
CA LEU A 206 -4.23 13.87 -30.45
C LEU A 206 -4.19 13.01 -29.20
N PHE A 207 -3.83 13.62 -28.07
CA PHE A 207 -3.67 12.92 -26.81
C PHE A 207 -4.95 12.97 -25.96
N ASN A 208 -5.01 12.10 -24.95
CA ASN A 208 -6.11 12.06 -23.97
C ASN A 208 -6.13 13.28 -23.04
N VAL A 209 -5.08 14.12 -23.06
CA VAL A 209 -4.92 15.32 -22.25
C VAL A 209 -5.03 16.53 -23.19
N ASP A 210 -6.03 17.39 -22.95
CA ASP A 210 -6.37 18.50 -23.87
C ASP A 210 -5.32 19.63 -23.92
N GLU A 211 -4.46 19.73 -22.90
CA GLU A 211 -3.40 20.76 -22.82
C GLU A 211 -2.14 20.39 -23.64
N MET A 212 -2.04 19.14 -24.12
CA MET A 212 -0.88 18.68 -24.88
C MET A 212 -0.94 19.04 -26.36
N GLY A 213 0.21 19.47 -26.87
CA GLY A 213 0.37 19.84 -28.27
C GLY A 213 0.10 18.67 -29.24
N LYS A 214 -0.15 19.00 -30.52
CA LYS A 214 -0.30 17.99 -31.59
C LYS A 214 1.07 17.55 -32.08
N VAL A 215 1.28 16.25 -32.23
CA VAL A 215 2.53 15.69 -32.74
C VAL A 215 2.32 15.18 -34.19
N PRO A 216 3.14 15.60 -35.17
CA PRO A 216 3.01 15.16 -36.54
C PRO A 216 3.43 13.71 -36.73
N VAL A 217 2.74 12.97 -37.57
CA VAL A 217 3.04 11.58 -37.95
C VAL A 217 3.45 11.53 -39.43
N SER A 218 4.67 11.02 -39.69
CA SER A 218 5.12 10.81 -41.04
C SER A 218 4.44 9.60 -41.68
N LYS A 219 4.20 9.63 -42.99
CA LYS A 219 3.59 8.50 -43.73
C LYS A 219 4.30 7.17 -43.49
N MET A 220 5.62 7.20 -43.34
CA MET A 220 6.43 6.00 -43.13
C MET A 220 6.13 5.27 -41.81
N TYR A 221 5.72 5.99 -40.76
CA TYR A 221 5.42 5.45 -39.42
C TYR A 221 3.92 5.27 -39.16
N TYR A 222 3.08 5.72 -40.07
CA TYR A 222 1.63 5.72 -39.87
C TYR A 222 1.04 4.31 -39.69
N ASP A 223 1.41 3.39 -40.57
CA ASP A 223 0.85 2.03 -40.60
C ASP A 223 1.27 1.25 -39.34
N GLU A 224 2.50 1.47 -38.84
CA GLU A 224 2.97 0.87 -37.63
C GLU A 224 2.23 1.42 -36.40
N LEU A 225 2.09 2.75 -36.31
CA LEU A 225 1.37 3.40 -35.24
C LEU A 225 -0.13 3.06 -35.23
N ALA A 226 -0.76 3.00 -36.39
CA ALA A 226 -2.18 2.66 -36.52
C ALA A 226 -2.52 1.22 -36.11
N ARG A 227 -1.56 0.29 -36.18
CA ARG A 227 -1.74 -1.09 -35.68
C ARG A 227 -1.69 -1.22 -34.18
N LEU A 228 -1.15 -0.23 -33.47
CA LEU A 228 -0.97 -0.22 -32.02
C LEU A 228 -2.10 0.49 -31.29
N LEU A 229 -3.00 1.15 -32.01
CA LEU A 229 -4.19 1.86 -31.50
C LEU A 229 -5.44 1.01 -31.69
#